data_fd69bab22aaef41c2341489d0fffaea1
#
_entry.id   fd69bab22aaef41c2341489d0fffaea1
#
_cell.length_a   1.000
_cell.length_b   1.000
_cell.length_c   1.000
_cell.angle_alpha   90.00
_cell.angle_beta   90.00
_cell.angle_gamma   90.00
#
_symmetry.space_group_name_H-M   'P 1'
#
loop_
_entity.id
_entity.type
_entity.pdbx_description
1 polymer ?
#
loop_
_entity_poly.entity_id
_entity_poly.type
_entity_poly.pdbx_seq_one_letter_code
_entity_poly.pdbx_strand_id
1 'polypeptide(L)'
;MQINPKLIKKQFEKSFNSYNQNAIVQRLMAEKLVKNLSLIKTDFNSILELGCGTGILTKEIVKAIKFKTYSANDLVEKSKKYVSEIIPNVQFYCGNALKVKT
;
A
#
# COMPACT_ATOMS: atom_id res chain seq x y z
N MET A 1 -13.25 12.34 -7.14
CA MET A 1 -11.82 12.61 -7.31
C MET A 1 -11.14 11.41 -7.92
N GLN A 2 -10.57 11.59 -9.10
CA GLN A 2 -9.85 10.51 -9.75
C GLN A 2 -8.41 10.50 -9.25
N ILE A 3 -8.01 9.39 -8.64
CA ILE A 3 -6.63 9.18 -8.26
C ILE A 3 -5.92 8.57 -9.46
N ASN A 4 -4.91 9.24 -9.98
CA ASN A 4 -4.11 8.73 -11.08
C ASN A 4 -3.12 7.68 -10.55
N PRO A 5 -3.30 6.38 -10.87
CA PRO A 5 -2.42 5.32 -10.35
C PRO A 5 -0.98 5.47 -10.82
N LYS A 6 -0.76 6.02 -12.00
CA LYS A 6 0.60 6.25 -12.53
C LYS A 6 1.35 7.31 -11.74
N LEU A 7 0.65 8.35 -11.30
CA LEU A 7 1.26 9.42 -10.50
C LEU A 7 1.66 8.90 -9.13
N ILE A 8 0.80 8.11 -8.49
CA ILE A 8 1.08 7.49 -7.20
C ILE A 8 2.29 6.56 -7.33
N LYS A 9 2.33 5.72 -8.37
CA LYS A 9 3.45 4.82 -8.61
C LYS A 9 4.77 5.58 -8.79
N LYS A 10 4.78 6.66 -9.55
CA LYS A 10 5.98 7.49 -9.73
C LYS A 10 6.46 8.11 -8.42
N GLN A 11 5.55 8.57 -7.58
CA GLN A 11 5.90 9.14 -6.29
C GLN A 11 6.52 8.08 -5.37
N PHE A 12 5.96 6.88 -5.36
CA PHE A 12 6.52 5.77 -4.60
C PHE A 12 7.91 5.35 -5.11
N GLU A 13 8.10 5.27 -6.43
CA GLU A 13 9.40 4.94 -7.03
C GLU A 13 10.47 5.98 -6.68
N LYS A 14 10.14 7.27 -6.74
CA LYS A 14 11.05 8.33 -6.31
C LYS A 14 11.43 8.21 -4.84
N SER A 15 10.47 7.85 -4.01
CA SER A 15 10.70 7.68 -2.58
C SER A 15 11.60 6.49 -2.28
N PHE A 16 11.51 5.42 -3.09
CA PHE A 16 12.35 4.24 -2.94
C PHE A 16 13.83 4.50 -3.24
N ASN A 17 14.11 5.40 -4.20
CA ASN A 17 15.47 5.66 -4.65
C ASN A 17 16.29 6.53 -3.70
N SER A 18 15.67 7.23 -2.76
CA SER A 18 16.36 8.05 -1.75
C SER A 18 16.14 7.46 -0.35
N TYR A 19 16.51 6.24 -0.20
CA TYR A 19 16.12 5.31 0.83
C TYR A 19 16.19 5.80 2.29
N ASN A 20 17.26 6.48 2.70
CA ASN A 20 17.46 6.78 4.13
C ASN A 20 16.81 8.06 4.63
N GLN A 21 16.53 9.00 3.74
CA GLN A 21 15.88 10.26 4.11
C GLN A 21 14.36 10.18 4.02
N ASN A 22 13.83 9.11 3.42
CA ASN A 22 12.44 9.05 3.02
C ASN A 22 11.52 8.16 3.84
N ALA A 23 12.05 7.42 4.82
CA ALA A 23 11.18 6.61 5.68
C ALA A 23 10.17 7.47 6.43
N ILE A 24 10.60 8.64 6.93
CA ILE A 24 9.72 9.60 7.59
C ILE A 24 8.74 10.20 6.59
N VAL A 25 9.24 10.60 5.42
CA VAL A 25 8.41 11.19 4.35
C VAL A 25 7.39 10.18 3.85
N GLN A 26 7.79 8.93 3.61
CA GLN A 26 6.89 7.88 3.19
C GLN A 26 5.76 7.65 4.20
N ARG A 27 6.09 7.63 5.48
CA ARG A 27 5.09 7.47 6.54
C ARG A 27 4.12 8.64 6.58
N LEU A 28 4.63 9.87 6.48
CA LEU A 28 3.80 11.06 6.46
C LEU A 28 2.87 11.08 5.26
N MET A 29 3.35 10.67 4.10
CA MET A 29 2.53 10.56 2.89
C MET A 29 1.45 9.50 3.05
N ALA A 30 1.80 8.35 3.63
CA ALA A 30 0.85 7.28 3.88
C ALA A 30 -0.23 7.71 4.87
N GLU A 31 0.15 8.38 5.96
CA GLU A 31 -0.79 8.91 6.94
C GLU A 31 -1.77 9.89 6.29
N LYS A 32 -1.25 10.80 5.47
CA LYS A 32 -2.07 11.79 4.78
C LYS A 32 -3.02 11.14 3.78
N LEU A 33 -2.53 10.17 3.01
CA LEU A 33 -3.34 9.45 2.03
C LEU A 33 -4.49 8.71 2.70
N VAL A 34 -4.20 8.00 3.79
CA VAL A 34 -5.20 7.23 4.52
C VAL A 34 -6.20 8.16 5.21
N LYS A 35 -5.73 9.28 5.76
CA LYS A 35 -6.63 10.28 6.34
C LYS A 35 -7.61 10.81 5.29
N ASN A 36 -7.14 11.14 4.10
CA ASN A 36 -7.99 11.62 3.01
C ASN A 36 -8.97 10.54 2.57
N LEU A 37 -8.51 9.29 2.47
CA LEU A 37 -9.37 8.16 2.11
C LEU A 37 -10.47 7.95 3.16
N SER A 38 -10.13 8.03 4.44
CA SER A 38 -11.08 7.81 5.53
C SER A 38 -12.17 8.87 5.61
N LEU A 39 -11.93 10.06 5.06
CA LEU A 39 -12.96 11.09 4.92
C LEU A 39 -14.02 10.72 3.87
N ILE A 40 -13.66 9.84 2.93
CA ILE A 40 -14.57 9.37 1.89
C ILE A 40 -15.30 8.11 2.35
N LYS A 41 -14.54 7.13 2.87
CA LYS A 41 -15.09 5.85 3.29
C LYS A 41 -14.12 5.14 4.23
N THR A 42 -14.62 4.47 5.26
CA THR A 42 -13.81 3.76 6.25
C THR A 42 -14.04 2.25 6.27
N ASP A 43 -14.90 1.73 5.42
CA ASP A 43 -15.25 0.31 5.38
C ASP A 43 -15.28 -0.17 3.93
N PHE A 44 -14.50 -1.18 3.62
CA PHE A 44 -14.38 -1.74 2.27
C PHE A 44 -14.53 -3.25 2.31
N ASN A 45 -15.10 -3.83 1.26
CA ASN A 45 -15.13 -5.28 1.11
C ASN A 45 -13.74 -5.82 0.77
N SER A 46 -13.08 -5.21 -0.20
CA SER A 46 -11.77 -5.66 -0.68
C SER A 46 -10.86 -4.46 -0.89
N ILE A 47 -9.60 -4.63 -0.52
CA ILE A 47 -8.56 -3.65 -0.80
C ILE A 47 -7.45 -4.35 -1.58
N LEU A 48 -6.97 -3.70 -2.63
CA LEU A 48 -5.79 -4.13 -3.38
C LEU A 48 -4.75 -3.01 -3.30
N GLU A 49 -3.62 -3.31 -2.70
CA GLU A 49 -2.50 -2.38 -2.61
C GLU A 49 -1.42 -2.78 -3.62
N LEU A 50 -1.05 -1.86 -4.49
CA LEU A 50 0.00 -2.06 -5.49
C LEU A 50 1.30 -1.43 -5.01
N GLY A 51 2.39 -2.21 -5.05
CA GLY A 51 3.69 -1.72 -4.61
C GLY A 51 3.77 -1.58 -3.09
N CYS A 52 3.41 -2.62 -2.36
CA CYS A 52 3.30 -2.54 -0.89
C CYS A 52 4.65 -2.37 -0.17
N GLY A 53 5.75 -2.76 -0.79
CA GLY A 53 7.09 -2.58 -0.22
C GLY A 53 7.23 -3.17 1.18
N THR A 54 7.67 -2.35 2.13
CA THR A 54 7.85 -2.73 3.53
C THR A 54 6.59 -2.62 4.38
N GLY A 55 5.45 -2.27 3.76
CA GLY A 55 4.17 -2.22 4.44
C GLY A 55 3.88 -0.91 5.18
N ILE A 56 4.54 0.18 4.81
CA ILE A 56 4.31 1.49 5.46
C ILE A 56 2.86 1.94 5.27
N LEU A 57 2.37 1.92 4.03
CA LEU A 57 0.98 2.25 3.73
C LEU A 57 0.01 1.21 4.32
N THR A 58 0.38 -0.07 4.24
CA THR A 58 -0.41 -1.16 4.80
C THR A 58 -0.72 -0.94 6.28
N LYS A 59 0.29 -0.56 7.06
CA LYS A 59 0.12 -0.26 8.50
C LYS A 59 -0.87 0.87 8.73
N GLU A 60 -0.78 1.93 7.94
CA GLU A 60 -1.68 3.07 8.11
C GLU A 60 -3.12 2.72 7.72
N ILE A 61 -3.30 1.91 6.68
CA ILE A 61 -4.62 1.46 6.27
C ILE A 61 -5.28 0.64 7.39
N VAL A 62 -4.55 -0.30 7.97
CA VAL A 62 -5.07 -1.16 9.04
C VAL A 62 -5.52 -0.37 10.26
N LYS A 63 -4.86 0.74 10.56
CA LYS A 63 -5.22 1.59 11.71
C LYS A 63 -6.56 2.31 11.53
N ALA A 64 -6.89 2.70 10.31
CA ALA A 64 -7.99 3.63 10.05
C ALA A 64 -9.14 3.05 9.22
N ILE A 65 -8.90 1.96 8.50
CA ILE A 65 -9.82 1.41 7.52
C ILE A 65 -10.20 -0.02 7.88
N LYS A 66 -11.48 -0.35 7.79
CA LYS A 66 -11.99 -1.71 7.95
C LYS A 66 -12.13 -2.37 6.59
N PHE A 67 -11.82 -3.65 6.53
CA PHE A 67 -11.93 -4.42 5.28
C PHE A 67 -12.22 -5.88 5.57
N LYS A 68 -12.76 -6.59 4.59
CA LYS A 68 -12.98 -8.04 4.67
C LYS A 68 -11.79 -8.80 4.11
N THR A 69 -11.29 -8.38 2.94
CA THR A 69 -10.14 -9.01 2.29
C THR A 69 -9.12 -7.97 1.92
N TYR A 70 -7.85 -8.36 1.99
CA TYR A 70 -6.74 -7.49 1.61
C TYR A 70 -5.78 -8.24 0.71
N SER A 71 -5.48 -7.65 -0.43
CA SER A 71 -4.51 -8.16 -1.38
C SER A 71 -3.39 -7.14 -1.54
N ALA A 72 -2.17 -7.60 -1.59
CA ALA A 72 -1.00 -6.75 -1.75
C ALA A 72 -0.12 -7.28 -2.87
N ASN A 73 0.51 -6.37 -3.58
CA ASN A 73 1.40 -6.69 -4.70
C ASN A 73 2.72 -5.94 -4.55
N ASP A 74 3.79 -6.59 -4.92
CA ASP A 74 5.10 -5.95 -5.09
C ASP A 74 5.94 -6.75 -6.08
N LEU A 75 6.92 -6.08 -6.69
CA LEU A 75 7.89 -6.74 -7.56
C LEU A 75 8.86 -7.61 -6.77
N VAL A 76 9.05 -7.30 -5.48
CA VAL A 76 9.99 -7.99 -4.60
C VAL A 76 9.23 -8.98 -3.72
N GLU A 77 9.54 -10.26 -3.83
CA GLU A 77 8.89 -11.31 -3.04
C GLU A 77 9.09 -11.12 -1.54
N LYS A 78 10.21 -10.55 -1.13
CA LYS A 78 10.52 -10.26 0.28
C LYS A 78 9.47 -9.37 0.95
N SER A 79 8.73 -8.58 0.17
CA SER A 79 7.65 -7.74 0.67
C SER A 79 6.52 -8.55 1.30
N LYS A 80 6.34 -9.80 0.89
CA LYS A 80 5.34 -10.70 1.47
C LYS A 80 5.52 -10.84 2.99
N LYS A 81 6.76 -10.95 3.45
CA LYS A 81 7.07 -11.07 4.87
C LYS A 81 6.55 -9.87 5.66
N TYR A 82 6.80 -8.66 5.14
CA TYR A 82 6.40 -7.45 5.82
C TYR A 82 4.89 -7.30 5.93
N VAL A 83 4.19 -7.48 4.80
CA VAL A 83 2.72 -7.32 4.80
C VAL A 83 2.02 -8.45 5.54
N SER A 84 2.57 -9.67 5.54
CA SER A 84 2.01 -10.80 6.28
C SER A 84 2.12 -10.63 7.80
N GLU A 85 3.13 -9.92 8.27
CA GLU A 85 3.25 -9.58 9.69
C GLU A 85 2.17 -8.58 10.12
N ILE A 86 1.74 -7.72 9.21
CA ILE A 86 0.70 -6.72 9.48
C ILE A 86 -0.69 -7.34 9.34
N ILE A 87 -0.91 -8.10 8.26
CA ILE A 87 -2.17 -8.74 7.92
C ILE A 87 -1.89 -10.23 7.67
N PRO A 88 -2.07 -11.11 8.67
CA PRO A 88 -1.70 -12.53 8.54
C PRO A 88 -2.37 -13.26 7.38
N ASN A 89 -3.59 -12.87 7.01
CA ASN A 89 -4.34 -13.52 5.93
C ASN A 89 -4.31 -12.70 4.63
N VAL A 90 -3.30 -11.85 4.45
CA VAL A 90 -3.14 -11.08 3.21
C VAL A 90 -2.90 -12.02 2.02
N GLN A 91 -3.51 -11.69 0.89
CA GLN A 91 -3.21 -12.35 -0.39
C GLN A 91 -2.09 -11.57 -1.09
N PHE A 92 -0.94 -12.20 -1.25
CA PHE A 92 0.22 -11.54 -1.83
C PHE A 92 0.48 -12.01 -3.26
N TYR A 93 0.70 -11.06 -4.15
CA TYR A 93 1.04 -11.30 -5.55
C TYR A 93 2.40 -10.68 -5.86
N CYS A 94 3.38 -11.53 -6.17
CA CYS A 94 4.70 -11.07 -6.59
C CYS A 94 4.71 -10.87 -8.11
N GLY A 95 5.19 -9.72 -8.56
CA GLY A 95 5.32 -9.44 -9.98
C GLY A 95 4.81 -8.07 -10.39
N ASN A 96 4.68 -7.88 -11.69
CA ASN A 96 4.23 -6.62 -12.27
C ASN A 96 2.76 -6.37 -11.93
N ALA A 97 2.47 -5.20 -11.36
CA ALA A 97 1.12 -4.79 -10.98
C ALA A 97 0.12 -4.87 -12.14
N LEU A 98 0.57 -4.68 -13.38
CA LEU A 98 -0.28 -4.78 -14.56
C LEU A 98 -0.80 -6.19 -14.82
N LYS A 99 -0.18 -7.20 -14.21
CA LYS A 99 -0.55 -8.62 -14.39
C LYS A 99 -1.37 -9.16 -13.21
N VAL A 100 -1.63 -8.36 -12.22
CA VAL A 100 -2.45 -8.77 -11.08
C VAL A 100 -3.90 -8.83 -11.53
N LYS A 101 -4.51 -10.01 -11.41
CA LYS A 101 -5.93 -10.20 -11.69
C LYS A 101 -6.73 -9.95 -10.41
N THR A 102 -7.63 -9.03 -10.49
CA THR A 102 -8.53 -8.70 -9.38
C THR A 102 -9.86 -9.44 -9.52
#